data_7e08da7c9400c2aa6d3bab33c57b395c
#
_entry.id   7e08da7c9400c2aa6d3bab33c57b395c
#
_cell.length_a   1.000
_cell.length_b   1.000
_cell.length_c   1.000
_cell.angle_alpha   90.00
_cell.angle_beta   90.00
_cell.angle_gamma   90.00
#
_symmetry.space_group_name_H-M   'P 1'
#
loop_
_entity.id
_entity.type
_entity.pdbx_description
1 polymer ?
#
loop_
_entity_poly.entity_id
_entity_poly.type
_entity_poly.pdbx_seq_one_letter_code
_entity_poly.pdbx_strand_id
1 'polypeptide(L)'
;NSALNCSYTVSGLRGLFWYRQDPGKGPEFLFTLYSAGEEKEKERLKATLTKKESFLHITAPKPEDSATYLCAVQEPTGNQFYFGTGTSLT
;
A
#
# COMPACT_ATOMS: atom_id res chain seq x y z
N ASN A 1 6.45 8.85 -13.70
CA ASN A 1 5.72 8.66 -12.46
C ASN A 1 4.82 7.43 -12.57
N SER A 2 4.77 6.65 -11.53
CA SER A 2 3.94 5.46 -11.48
C SER A 2 3.01 5.52 -10.30
N ALA A 3 1.82 4.94 -10.45
CA ALA A 3 0.86 4.86 -9.38
C ALA A 3 0.32 3.44 -9.30
N LEU A 4 0.25 2.92 -8.07
CA LEU A 4 -0.31 1.61 -7.79
C LEU A 4 -1.57 1.80 -6.99
N ASN A 5 -2.54 0.93 -7.21
CA ASN A 5 -3.86 1.07 -6.60
C ASN A 5 -4.19 -0.17 -5.78
N CYS A 6 -4.81 0.05 -4.63
CA CYS A 6 -5.30 -1.02 -3.77
C CYS A 6 -6.73 -0.71 -3.37
N SER A 7 -7.67 -1.51 -3.85
CA SER A 7 -9.08 -1.37 -3.50
C SER A 7 -9.43 -2.28 -2.34
N TYR A 8 -10.36 -1.83 -1.50
CA TYR A 8 -10.84 -2.64 -0.41
C TYR A 8 -12.36 -2.56 -0.34
N THR A 9 -12.98 -3.66 0.14
CA THR A 9 -14.43 -3.78 0.13
C THR A 9 -15.05 -3.83 1.52
N VAL A 10 -14.24 -3.72 2.57
CA VAL A 10 -14.77 -3.71 3.93
C VAL A 10 -15.52 -2.39 4.16
N SER A 11 -16.54 -2.42 5.00
CA SER A 11 -17.38 -1.26 5.28
C SER A 11 -16.70 -0.22 6.15
N GLY A 12 -15.47 -0.39 6.41
CA GLY A 12 -14.60 0.49 7.18
C GLY A 12 -13.30 -0.24 7.34
N LEU A 13 -12.27 0.42 7.81
CA LEU A 13 -11.02 -0.25 8.07
C LEU A 13 -10.39 0.31 9.34
N ARG A 14 -9.66 -0.55 10.04
CA ARG A 14 -8.90 -0.15 11.20
C ARG A 14 -7.54 0.39 10.79
N GLY A 15 -7.02 -0.09 9.68
CA GLY A 15 -5.79 0.41 9.11
C GLY A 15 -5.53 -0.23 7.77
N LEU A 16 -4.79 0.47 6.94
CA LEU A 16 -4.34 -0.04 5.67
C LEU A 16 -2.83 0.09 5.64
N PHE A 17 -2.16 -0.97 5.20
CA PHE A 17 -0.70 -1.06 5.27
C PHE A 17 -0.14 -1.34 3.90
N TRP A 18 0.92 -0.61 3.53
CA TRP A 18 1.66 -0.84 2.31
C TRP A 18 3.00 -1.51 2.62
N TYR A 19 3.33 -2.52 1.83
CA TYR A 19 4.58 -3.27 1.96
C TYR A 19 5.28 -3.34 0.62
N ARG A 20 6.59 -3.46 0.67
CA ARG A 20 7.41 -3.73 -0.51
C ARG A 20 8.06 -5.09 -0.35
N GLN A 21 8.02 -5.91 -1.39
CA GLN A 21 8.67 -7.22 -1.39
C GLN A 21 9.61 -7.32 -2.57
N ASP A 22 10.89 -7.43 -2.28
CA ASP A 22 11.90 -7.69 -3.30
C ASP A 22 11.92 -9.17 -3.62
N PRO A 23 12.39 -9.55 -4.84
CA PRO A 23 12.44 -10.97 -5.22
C PRO A 23 13.22 -11.79 -4.21
N GLY A 24 12.61 -12.89 -3.77
CA GLY A 24 13.25 -13.80 -2.82
C GLY A 24 13.32 -13.33 -1.39
N LYS A 25 12.67 -12.21 -1.06
CA LYS A 25 12.69 -11.65 0.29
C LYS A 25 11.29 -11.52 0.84
N GLY A 26 11.18 -11.35 2.15
CA GLY A 26 9.90 -11.10 2.80
C GLY A 26 9.44 -9.66 2.63
N PRO A 27 8.16 -9.39 2.93
CA PRO A 27 7.63 -8.03 2.82
C PRO A 27 8.30 -7.07 3.79
N GLU A 28 8.57 -5.85 3.31
CA GLU A 28 9.12 -4.78 4.13
C GLU A 28 8.04 -3.72 4.31
N PHE A 29 7.79 -3.32 5.55
CA PHE A 29 6.78 -2.33 5.87
C PHE A 29 7.16 -0.95 5.32
N LEU A 30 6.18 -0.28 4.71
CA LEU A 30 6.37 1.07 4.18
C LEU A 30 5.50 2.09 4.90
N PHE A 31 4.18 1.92 4.85
CA PHE A 31 3.25 2.92 5.36
C PHE A 31 2.07 2.30 6.07
N THR A 32 1.52 3.03 7.04
CA THR A 32 0.22 2.74 7.64
C THR A 32 -0.68 3.94 7.45
N LEU A 33 -1.91 3.70 6.99
CA LEU A 33 -2.91 4.74 6.80
C LEU A 33 -4.17 4.33 7.58
N TYR A 34 -4.75 5.28 8.30
CA TYR A 34 -5.88 4.99 9.19
C TYR A 34 -7.18 5.65 8.76
N SER A 35 -7.12 6.80 8.08
CA SER A 35 -8.31 7.57 7.78
C SER A 35 -8.34 8.01 6.33
N ALA A 36 -9.53 8.05 5.75
CA ALA A 36 -9.69 8.59 4.41
C ALA A 36 -9.21 10.03 4.38
N GLY A 37 -8.45 10.37 3.35
CA GLY A 37 -7.83 11.68 3.23
C GLY A 37 -6.43 11.76 3.81
N GLU A 38 -5.98 10.71 4.49
CA GLU A 38 -4.64 10.68 5.03
C GLU A 38 -3.61 10.47 3.93
N GLU A 39 -2.47 11.14 4.05
CA GLU A 39 -1.35 10.99 3.13
C GLU A 39 -0.07 10.81 3.92
N LYS A 40 0.80 9.94 3.42
CA LYS A 40 2.14 9.77 3.99
C LYS A 40 3.15 9.70 2.87
N GLU A 41 4.34 10.21 3.13
CA GLU A 41 5.38 10.30 2.13
C GLU A 41 6.70 9.87 2.73
N LYS A 42 7.47 9.10 1.95
CA LYS A 42 8.79 8.65 2.35
C LYS A 42 9.64 8.56 1.10
N GLU A 43 10.69 9.39 1.04
CA GLU A 43 11.57 9.47 -0.13
C GLU A 43 10.74 9.76 -1.38
N ARG A 44 10.75 8.85 -2.36
CA ARG A 44 10.02 9.04 -3.61
C ARG A 44 8.63 8.39 -3.60
N LEU A 45 8.25 7.82 -2.47
CA LEU A 45 6.97 7.14 -2.33
C LEU A 45 5.98 8.03 -1.61
N LYS A 46 4.74 8.04 -2.09
CA LYS A 46 3.66 8.77 -1.45
C LYS A 46 2.42 7.89 -1.45
N ALA A 47 1.87 7.65 -0.26
CA ALA A 47 0.68 6.85 -0.10
C ALA A 47 -0.49 7.74 0.31
N THR A 48 -1.63 7.54 -0.35
CA THR A 48 -2.87 8.26 -0.02
C THR A 48 -3.99 7.27 0.21
N LEU A 49 -4.94 7.64 1.05
CA LEU A 49 -6.09 6.79 1.37
C LEU A 49 -7.37 7.53 1.03
N THR A 50 -8.27 6.86 0.30
CA THR A 50 -9.61 7.36 0.04
C THR A 50 -10.61 6.45 0.75
N LYS A 51 -11.89 6.72 0.58
CA LYS A 51 -12.94 5.91 1.21
C LYS A 51 -13.02 4.49 0.66
N LYS A 52 -12.52 4.25 -0.54
CA LYS A 52 -12.66 2.97 -1.22
C LYS A 52 -11.35 2.32 -1.61
N GLU A 53 -10.28 3.10 -1.66
CA GLU A 53 -9.02 2.60 -2.17
C GLU A 53 -7.85 3.42 -1.66
N SER A 54 -6.66 2.90 -1.89
CA SER A 54 -5.43 3.60 -1.58
C SER A 54 -4.57 3.64 -2.82
N PHE A 55 -3.79 4.69 -2.96
CA PHE A 55 -2.84 4.84 -4.04
C PHE A 55 -1.44 4.96 -3.50
N LEU A 56 -0.51 4.30 -4.15
CA LEU A 56 0.91 4.44 -3.88
C LEU A 56 1.55 5.04 -5.12
N HIS A 57 2.09 6.24 -4.99
CA HIS A 57 2.76 6.95 -6.08
C HIS A 57 4.25 6.85 -5.94
N ILE A 58 4.94 6.62 -7.05
CA ILE A 58 6.39 6.61 -7.08
C ILE A 58 6.83 7.71 -8.05
N THR A 59 7.56 8.68 -7.54
CA THR A 59 8.07 9.79 -8.33
C THR A 59 9.41 9.39 -8.95
N ALA A 60 9.55 9.59 -10.27
CA ALA A 60 10.77 9.28 -11.01
C ALA A 60 11.28 7.87 -10.70
N PRO A 61 10.52 6.82 -11.06
CA PRO A 61 10.91 5.45 -10.76
C PRO A 61 12.29 5.10 -11.29
N LYS A 62 13.05 4.34 -10.50
CA LYS A 62 14.38 3.87 -10.86
C LYS A 62 14.37 2.35 -10.92
N PRO A 63 15.39 1.72 -11.55
CA PRO A 63 15.45 0.26 -11.59
C PRO A 63 15.39 -0.40 -10.21
N GLU A 64 15.97 0.22 -9.19
CA GLU A 64 15.94 -0.32 -7.83
C GLU A 64 14.56 -0.24 -7.19
N ASP A 65 13.61 0.45 -7.80
CA ASP A 65 12.23 0.47 -7.31
C ASP A 65 11.43 -0.74 -7.80
N SER A 66 12.03 -1.55 -8.65
CA SER A 66 11.38 -2.73 -9.20
C SER A 66 11.18 -3.76 -8.08
N ALA A 67 9.92 -3.98 -7.71
CA ALA A 67 9.54 -4.87 -6.62
C ALA A 67 8.06 -5.14 -6.69
N THR A 68 7.57 -6.08 -5.87
CA THR A 68 6.14 -6.27 -5.70
C THR A 68 5.68 -5.42 -4.52
N TYR A 69 4.65 -4.62 -4.74
CA TYR A 69 4.09 -3.79 -3.69
C TYR A 69 2.77 -4.39 -3.26
N LEU A 70 2.64 -4.61 -1.95
CA LEU A 70 1.48 -5.29 -1.37
C LEU A 70 0.73 -4.32 -0.46
N CYS A 71 -0.59 -4.39 -0.47
CA CYS A 71 -1.35 -3.69 0.53
C CYS A 71 -2.12 -4.70 1.38
N ALA A 72 -2.25 -4.40 2.66
CA ALA A 72 -3.01 -5.21 3.59
C ALA A 72 -4.02 -4.33 4.29
N VAL A 73 -5.24 -4.84 4.44
CA VAL A 73 -6.33 -4.10 5.07
C VAL A 73 -6.73 -4.83 6.34
N GLN A 74 -6.79 -4.10 7.46
CA GLN A 74 -7.24 -4.66 8.72
C GLN A 74 -8.71 -4.29 8.94
N GLU A 75 -9.54 -5.28 9.21
CA GLU A 75 -10.96 -5.07 9.46
C GLU A 75 -11.20 -4.25 10.73
N PRO A 76 -12.38 -3.60 10.84
CA PRO A 76 -12.74 -2.88 12.06
C PRO A 76 -12.72 -3.74 13.32
N THR A 77 -12.97 -5.05 13.19
CA THR A 77 -12.90 -5.97 14.32
C THR A 77 -11.48 -6.19 14.82
N GLY A 78 -10.50 -5.86 13.97
CA GLY A 78 -9.09 -5.92 14.35
C GLY A 78 -8.47 -7.29 14.37
N ASN A 79 -9.20 -8.31 13.99
CA ASN A 79 -8.72 -9.69 14.13
C ASN A 79 -8.09 -10.29 12.90
N GLN A 80 -8.30 -9.68 11.73
CA GLN A 80 -7.78 -10.23 10.48
C GLN A 80 -7.23 -9.16 9.58
N PHE A 81 -6.22 -9.55 8.82
CA PHE A 81 -5.66 -8.74 7.73
C PHE A 81 -6.01 -9.40 6.42
N TYR A 82 -6.43 -8.58 5.46
CA TYR A 82 -6.65 -9.04 4.10
C TYR A 82 -5.61 -8.42 3.21
N PHE A 83 -4.79 -9.26 2.58
CA PHE A 83 -3.83 -8.77 1.60
C PHE A 83 -4.52 -8.60 0.26
N GLY A 84 -4.37 -7.42 -0.31
CA GLY A 84 -4.86 -7.17 -1.65
C GLY A 84 -3.97 -7.85 -2.68
N THR A 85 -4.36 -7.71 -3.94
CA THR A 85 -3.56 -8.22 -5.05
C THR A 85 -2.24 -7.45 -5.11
N GLY A 86 -1.14 -8.19 -5.10
CA GLY A 86 0.17 -7.58 -5.25
C GLY A 86 0.34 -6.98 -6.63
N THR A 87 0.98 -5.83 -6.70
CA THR A 87 1.29 -5.18 -7.96
C THR A 87 2.80 -5.15 -8.13
N SER A 88 3.28 -5.65 -9.25
CA SER A 88 4.69 -5.68 -9.55
C SER A 88 5.07 -4.44 -10.37
N LEU A 89 6.08 -3.74 -9.90
CA LEU A 89 6.67 -2.63 -10.64
C LEU A 89 7.98 -3.10 -11.25
N THR A 90 8.04 -3.12 -12.54
CA THR A 90 9.23 -3.56 -13.26
C THR A 90 9.69 -2.52 -14.28
#